data_f108fe65b127d6fea318a033ecd57fff
#
_entry.id   f108fe65b127d6fea318a033ecd57fff
#
_cell.length_a   1.000
_cell.length_b   1.000
_cell.length_c   1.000
_cell.angle_alpha   90.00
_cell.angle_beta   90.00
_cell.angle_gamma   90.00
#
_symmetry.space_group_name_H-M   'P 1'
#
loop_
_entity.id
_entity.type
_entity.pdbx_description
1 polymer ?
#
loop_
_entity_poly.entity_id
_entity_poly.type
_entity_poly.pdbx_seq_one_letter_code
_entity_poly.pdbx_strand_id
1 'polypeptide(L)'
;VVLMADFRMFNANENNENDFEELQLAVDVNGDLQSDYLDIKIPTLLSLDALIQSVETIYKQNNTDSIYLENGMLDTTHNDRFIYDRGGHRNAFIQNEKGYFKFYKNFSFVSTTNNRWKTYKELLLLAQQNNIQLNIVIPPTHARQSETIVARGIWNDFEKWKRKLVERNEQVALEQNRELFPIGDFSGYNSYTTES
;
A
#
# COMPACT_ATOMS: atom_id res chain seq x y z
N VAL A 1 -16.37 -0.20 0.82
CA VAL A 1 -14.92 0.12 0.81
C VAL A 1 -14.12 -1.17 0.86
N VAL A 2 -12.97 -1.22 0.18
CA VAL A 2 -12.01 -2.33 0.26
C VAL A 2 -10.72 -1.82 0.87
N LEU A 3 -10.28 -2.46 1.95
CA LEU A 3 -9.00 -2.20 2.59
C LEU A 3 -8.03 -3.33 2.24
N MET A 4 -7.00 -3.03 1.47
CA MET A 4 -5.92 -3.99 1.21
C MET A 4 -4.91 -3.91 2.35
N ALA A 5 -4.78 -5.00 3.11
CA ALA A 5 -3.82 -5.13 4.20
C ALA A 5 -2.59 -5.90 3.73
N ASP A 6 -1.45 -5.23 3.59
CA ASP A 6 -0.17 -5.85 3.21
C ASP A 6 0.73 -5.96 4.45
N PHE A 7 1.43 -7.09 4.60
CA PHE A 7 2.36 -7.33 5.69
C PHE A 7 3.45 -6.24 5.80
N ARG A 8 3.91 -5.73 4.67
CA ARG A 8 4.93 -4.67 4.62
C ARG A 8 4.49 -3.39 5.31
N MET A 9 3.19 -3.07 5.27
CA MET A 9 2.64 -1.87 5.92
C MET A 9 2.78 -1.89 7.45
N PHE A 10 3.05 -3.06 8.03
CA PHE A 10 3.20 -3.25 9.48
C PHE A 10 4.66 -3.33 9.94
N ASN A 11 5.60 -2.87 9.11
CA ASN A 11 7.00 -2.73 9.51
C ASN A 11 7.17 -1.61 10.54
N ALA A 12 7.63 -1.96 11.74
CA ALA A 12 7.83 -0.98 12.82
C ALA A 12 9.04 -0.07 12.60
N ASN A 13 9.97 -0.48 11.72
CA ASN A 13 11.17 0.29 11.42
C ASN A 13 11.00 1.25 10.23
N GLU A 14 9.82 1.26 9.62
CA GLU A 14 9.54 2.11 8.47
C GLU A 14 8.74 3.33 8.90
N ASN A 15 9.30 4.49 8.66
CA ASN A 15 8.60 5.76 8.80
C ASN A 15 7.75 6.02 7.54
N ASN A 16 6.90 7.04 7.59
CA ASN A 16 6.28 7.57 6.39
C ASN A 16 7.38 7.97 5.39
N GLU A 17 7.09 7.83 4.11
CA GLU A 17 8.03 8.27 3.08
C GLU A 17 8.38 9.74 3.29
N ASN A 18 9.60 10.14 2.92
CA ASN A 18 10.08 11.51 3.12
C ASN A 18 9.22 12.55 2.41
N ASP A 19 8.49 12.12 1.37
CA ASP A 19 7.61 12.96 0.57
C ASP A 19 6.18 13.06 1.14
N PHE A 20 5.89 12.35 2.25
CA PHE A 20 4.59 12.45 2.90
C PHE A 20 4.58 13.64 3.88
N GLU A 21 3.84 14.67 3.51
CA GLU A 21 3.62 15.85 4.33
C GLU A 21 2.18 15.87 4.86
N GLU A 22 2.02 15.69 6.16
CA GLU A 22 0.70 15.73 6.82
C GLU A 22 -0.01 17.08 6.60
N LEU A 23 0.76 18.15 6.49
CA LEU A 23 0.25 19.49 6.22
C LEU A 23 -0.47 19.63 4.86
N GLN A 24 -0.21 18.72 3.92
CA GLN A 24 -0.89 18.72 2.63
C GLN A 24 -2.29 18.05 2.68
N LEU A 25 -2.64 17.47 3.81
CA LEU A 25 -3.99 16.94 3.99
C LEU A 25 -4.99 18.10 4.17
N ALA A 26 -6.19 17.91 3.61
CA ALA A 26 -7.27 18.90 3.78
C ALA A 26 -7.81 18.99 5.20
N VAL A 27 -7.56 17.96 6.00
CA VAL A 27 -8.00 17.85 7.39
C VAL A 27 -6.82 17.52 8.31
N ASP A 28 -6.89 17.96 9.54
CA ASP A 28 -5.93 17.64 10.57
C ASP A 28 -6.20 16.23 11.18
N VAL A 29 -5.42 15.85 12.18
CA VAL A 29 -5.56 14.57 12.90
C VAL A 29 -6.90 14.41 13.64
N ASN A 30 -7.64 15.49 13.86
CA ASN A 30 -8.95 15.48 14.49
C ASN A 30 -10.10 15.41 13.46
N GLY A 31 -9.77 15.55 12.18
CA GLY A 31 -10.73 15.61 11.08
C GLY A 31 -11.27 17.02 10.81
N ASP A 32 -10.71 18.06 11.47
CA ASP A 32 -11.07 19.42 11.22
C ASP A 32 -10.37 19.96 9.96
N LEU A 33 -11.06 20.78 9.18
CA LEU A 33 -10.49 21.40 7.98
C LEU A 33 -9.29 22.27 8.39
N GLN A 34 -8.15 22.02 7.74
CA GLN A 34 -6.98 22.88 7.93
C GLN A 34 -7.26 24.25 7.32
N SER A 35 -7.24 25.28 8.15
CA SER A 35 -7.52 26.67 7.73
C SER A 35 -6.52 27.19 6.70
N ASP A 36 -5.30 26.66 6.72
CA ASP A 36 -4.17 27.09 5.89
C ASP A 36 -3.99 26.24 4.63
N TYR A 37 -5.01 25.44 4.28
CA TYR A 37 -4.96 24.55 3.12
C TYR A 37 -4.59 25.27 1.80
N LEU A 38 -5.04 26.52 1.64
CA LEU A 38 -4.69 27.34 0.46
C LEU A 38 -3.22 27.81 0.52
N ASP A 39 -2.73 28.16 1.70
CA ASP A 39 -1.36 28.64 1.88
C ASP A 39 -0.34 27.52 1.64
N ILE A 40 -0.73 26.26 1.89
CA ILE A 40 0.10 25.09 1.62
C ILE A 40 0.04 24.69 0.14
N LYS A 41 -1.14 24.76 -0.49
CA LYS A 41 -1.29 24.41 -1.91
C LYS A 41 -0.61 25.38 -2.87
N ILE A 42 -0.62 26.67 -2.56
CA ILE A 42 -0.01 27.68 -3.46
C ILE A 42 1.49 27.43 -3.66
N PRO A 43 2.32 27.23 -2.62
CA PRO A 43 3.74 26.89 -2.81
C PRO A 43 3.95 25.58 -3.57
N THR A 44 3.11 24.56 -3.34
CA THR A 44 3.21 23.27 -4.04
C THR A 44 2.89 23.42 -5.52
N LEU A 45 1.83 24.17 -5.87
CA LEU A 45 1.46 24.45 -7.27
C LEU A 45 2.47 25.33 -8.00
N LEU A 46 3.15 26.23 -7.26
CA LEU A 46 4.17 27.10 -7.79
C LEU A 46 5.60 26.59 -7.55
N SER A 47 5.73 25.32 -7.17
CA SER A 47 7.05 24.69 -6.99
C SER A 47 7.78 24.56 -8.32
N LEU A 48 9.11 24.51 -8.25
CA LEU A 48 9.94 24.26 -9.42
C LEU A 48 9.58 22.94 -10.10
N ASP A 49 9.27 21.91 -9.31
CA ASP A 49 8.86 20.60 -9.81
C ASP A 49 7.52 20.66 -10.55
N ALA A 50 6.53 21.38 -10.01
CA ALA A 50 5.26 21.60 -10.68
C ALA A 50 5.43 22.33 -12.01
N LEU A 51 6.34 23.29 -12.06
CA LEU A 51 6.67 24.03 -13.28
C LEU A 51 7.35 23.14 -14.32
N ILE A 52 8.33 22.33 -13.92
CA ILE A 52 9.00 21.36 -14.79
C ILE A 52 7.99 20.35 -15.34
N GLN A 53 7.15 19.77 -14.48
CA GLN A 53 6.13 18.81 -14.90
C GLN A 53 5.08 19.44 -15.82
N SER A 54 4.73 20.70 -15.61
CA SER A 54 3.81 21.43 -16.48
C SER A 54 4.41 21.64 -17.88
N VAL A 55 5.68 22.02 -17.97
CA VAL A 55 6.40 22.15 -19.24
C VAL A 55 6.49 20.80 -19.96
N GLU A 56 6.80 19.73 -19.20
CA GLU A 56 6.88 18.38 -19.75
C GLU A 56 5.52 17.91 -20.26
N THR A 57 4.44 18.21 -19.53
CA THR A 57 3.07 17.92 -19.95
C THR A 57 2.70 18.63 -21.24
N ILE A 58 3.02 19.93 -21.36
CA ILE A 58 2.78 20.70 -22.60
C ILE A 58 3.58 20.09 -23.77
N TYR A 59 4.83 19.72 -23.54
CA TYR A 59 5.67 19.11 -24.58
C TYR A 59 5.13 17.75 -25.04
N LYS A 60 4.61 16.94 -24.09
CA LYS A 60 4.08 15.59 -24.36
C LYS A 60 2.60 15.58 -24.77
N GLN A 61 1.90 16.71 -24.74
CA GLN A 61 0.45 16.80 -24.95
C GLN A 61 0.00 16.31 -26.34
N ASN A 62 0.89 16.35 -27.34
CA ASN A 62 0.64 15.82 -28.68
C ASN A 62 1.21 14.41 -28.89
N ASN A 63 1.75 13.78 -27.85
CA ASN A 63 2.26 12.42 -27.94
C ASN A 63 1.08 11.47 -27.87
N THR A 64 0.88 10.70 -28.92
CA THR A 64 -0.22 9.71 -29.02
C THR A 64 0.05 8.43 -28.22
N ASP A 65 1.25 8.29 -27.69
CA ASP A 65 1.63 7.14 -26.86
C ASP A 65 1.12 7.34 -25.42
N SER A 66 -0.21 7.26 -25.25
CA SER A 66 -0.79 7.20 -23.91
C SER A 66 -0.40 5.88 -23.26
N ILE A 67 0.18 5.97 -22.04
CA ILE A 67 0.44 4.80 -21.21
C ILE A 67 -0.84 4.31 -20.50
N TYR A 68 -1.93 5.02 -20.66
CA TYR A 68 -3.22 4.69 -20.08
C TYR A 68 -4.27 4.49 -21.17
N LEU A 69 -5.11 3.49 -20.99
CA LEU A 69 -6.33 3.28 -21.75
C LEU A 69 -7.36 4.37 -21.41
N GLU A 70 -8.39 4.52 -22.24
CA GLU A 70 -9.47 5.51 -22.04
C GLU A 70 -10.18 5.38 -20.69
N ASN A 71 -10.22 4.19 -20.12
CA ASN A 71 -10.79 3.91 -18.79
C ASN A 71 -9.83 4.20 -17.62
N GLY A 72 -8.64 4.76 -17.89
CA GLY A 72 -7.63 5.08 -16.88
C GLY A 72 -6.77 3.89 -16.42
N MET A 73 -6.97 2.70 -16.98
CA MET A 73 -6.09 1.56 -16.70
C MET A 73 -4.75 1.70 -17.43
N LEU A 74 -3.67 1.24 -16.80
CA LEU A 74 -2.38 1.16 -17.45
C LEU A 74 -2.46 0.21 -18.65
N ASP A 75 -1.94 0.64 -19.81
CA ASP A 75 -1.86 -0.22 -20.98
C ASP A 75 -0.85 -1.35 -20.75
N THR A 76 -1.30 -2.59 -20.93
CA THR A 76 -0.45 -3.78 -20.75
C THR A 76 0.74 -3.80 -21.70
N THR A 77 0.61 -3.21 -22.90
CA THR A 77 1.71 -3.12 -23.87
C THR A 77 2.89 -2.31 -23.34
N HIS A 78 2.63 -1.31 -22.49
CA HIS A 78 3.69 -0.56 -21.82
C HIS A 78 4.44 -1.43 -20.79
N ASN A 79 3.73 -2.24 -20.05
CA ASN A 79 4.33 -3.20 -19.12
C ASN A 79 5.15 -4.28 -19.84
N ASP A 80 4.65 -4.78 -20.97
CA ASP A 80 5.35 -5.78 -21.78
C ASP A 80 6.68 -5.25 -22.30
N ARG A 81 6.72 -3.99 -22.76
CA ARG A 81 7.95 -3.31 -23.18
C ARG A 81 8.94 -3.16 -22.02
N PHE A 82 8.46 -2.72 -20.85
CA PHE A 82 9.27 -2.58 -19.67
C PHE A 82 9.86 -3.93 -19.18
N ILE A 83 9.10 -5.01 -19.30
CA ILE A 83 9.55 -6.37 -18.99
C ILE A 83 10.58 -6.84 -20.02
N TYR A 84 10.32 -6.59 -21.30
CA TYR A 84 11.24 -6.92 -22.39
C TYR A 84 12.60 -6.23 -22.24
N ASP A 85 12.60 -4.93 -21.97
CA ASP A 85 13.82 -4.12 -21.77
C ASP A 85 14.65 -4.60 -20.56
N ARG A 86 14.02 -5.25 -19.59
CA ARG A 86 14.68 -5.91 -18.45
C ARG A 86 15.16 -7.33 -18.73
N GLY A 87 15.02 -7.81 -19.96
CA GLY A 87 15.42 -9.18 -20.37
C GLY A 87 14.39 -10.25 -20.06
N GLY A 88 13.10 -9.87 -20.03
CA GLY A 88 11.96 -10.76 -19.87
C GLY A 88 11.50 -10.95 -18.42
N HIS A 89 10.36 -11.65 -18.26
CA HIS A 89 9.68 -11.86 -16.97
C HIS A 89 10.59 -12.43 -15.90
N ARG A 90 11.37 -13.44 -16.21
CA ARG A 90 12.29 -14.07 -15.24
C ARG A 90 13.27 -13.07 -14.64
N ASN A 91 13.86 -12.20 -15.46
CA ASN A 91 14.82 -11.21 -14.98
C ASN A 91 14.11 -10.11 -14.17
N ALA A 92 12.91 -9.71 -14.56
CA ALA A 92 12.10 -8.78 -13.81
C ALA A 92 11.77 -9.33 -12.41
N PHE A 93 11.40 -10.61 -12.31
CA PHE A 93 11.18 -11.27 -11.01
C PHE A 93 12.44 -11.36 -10.16
N ILE A 94 13.60 -11.68 -10.74
CA ILE A 94 14.89 -11.71 -10.02
C ILE A 94 15.23 -10.32 -9.45
N GLN A 95 14.99 -9.25 -10.21
CA GLN A 95 15.22 -7.90 -9.73
C GLN A 95 14.28 -7.53 -8.60
N ASN A 96 12.99 -7.86 -8.71
CA ASN A 96 12.01 -7.65 -7.65
C ASN A 96 12.37 -8.45 -6.38
N GLU A 97 12.82 -9.70 -6.52
CA GLU A 97 13.26 -10.55 -5.42
C GLU A 97 14.43 -9.90 -4.65
N LYS A 98 15.41 -9.33 -5.36
CA LYS A 98 16.50 -8.55 -4.71
C LYS A 98 15.96 -7.36 -3.91
N GLY A 99 14.92 -6.68 -4.44
CA GLY A 99 14.21 -5.61 -3.74
C GLY A 99 13.56 -6.11 -2.45
N TYR A 100 12.84 -7.25 -2.51
CA TYR A 100 12.24 -7.87 -1.33
C TYR A 100 13.28 -8.27 -0.28
N PHE A 101 14.39 -8.87 -0.69
CA PHE A 101 15.49 -9.21 0.22
C PHE A 101 16.07 -7.97 0.91
N LYS A 102 16.22 -6.86 0.19
CA LYS A 102 16.68 -5.60 0.76
C LYS A 102 15.67 -5.03 1.75
N PHE A 103 14.40 -5.00 1.38
CA PHE A 103 13.31 -4.50 2.22
C PHE A 103 13.19 -5.30 3.53
N TYR A 104 13.09 -6.61 3.44
CA TYR A 104 12.93 -7.47 4.62
C TYR A 104 14.21 -7.62 5.47
N LYS A 105 15.35 -7.05 5.06
CA LYS A 105 16.56 -7.05 5.88
C LYS A 105 16.36 -6.31 7.21
N ASN A 106 15.66 -5.20 7.17
CA ASN A 106 15.41 -4.34 8.32
C ASN A 106 13.95 -4.42 8.81
N PHE A 107 13.22 -5.43 8.38
CA PHE A 107 11.84 -5.61 8.79
C PHE A 107 11.76 -6.00 10.26
N SER A 108 10.92 -5.32 11.01
CA SER A 108 10.61 -5.65 12.40
C SER A 108 9.10 -5.62 12.62
N PHE A 109 8.60 -6.71 13.17
CA PHE A 109 7.22 -6.85 13.57
C PHE A 109 7.09 -6.72 15.10
N VAL A 110 7.69 -5.71 15.69
CA VAL A 110 7.59 -5.46 17.14
C VAL A 110 6.22 -4.88 17.44
N SER A 111 5.39 -5.66 18.12
CA SER A 111 3.97 -5.36 18.32
C SER A 111 3.67 -4.27 19.34
N THR A 112 4.57 -3.97 20.27
CA THR A 112 4.31 -3.10 21.42
C THR A 112 4.46 -1.61 21.13
N THR A 113 5.27 -1.23 20.15
CA THR A 113 5.55 0.16 19.78
C THR A 113 5.08 0.50 18.36
N ASN A 114 4.47 -0.45 17.65
CA ASN A 114 4.06 -0.28 16.28
C ASN A 114 2.74 0.49 16.19
N ASN A 115 2.82 1.79 15.90
CA ASN A 115 1.66 2.66 15.72
C ASN A 115 0.70 2.19 14.61
N ARG A 116 1.17 1.36 13.66
CA ARG A 116 0.33 0.82 12.56
C ARG A 116 -0.87 0.01 13.09
N TRP A 117 -0.70 -0.69 14.21
CA TRP A 117 -1.81 -1.42 14.85
C TRP A 117 -2.82 -0.49 15.51
N LYS A 118 -2.38 0.63 16.03
CA LYS A 118 -3.26 1.69 16.53
C LYS A 118 -4.07 2.27 15.39
N THR A 119 -3.41 2.68 14.31
CA THR A 119 -4.07 3.22 13.11
C THR A 119 -5.06 2.22 12.50
N TYR A 120 -4.69 0.93 12.41
CA TYR A 120 -5.59 -0.11 11.92
C TYR A 120 -6.85 -0.20 12.80
N LYS A 121 -6.70 -0.21 14.14
CA LYS A 121 -7.84 -0.21 15.07
C LYS A 121 -8.72 1.04 14.89
N GLU A 122 -8.12 2.22 14.79
CA GLU A 122 -8.83 3.49 14.58
C GLU A 122 -9.63 3.49 13.27
N LEU A 123 -9.06 2.95 12.19
CA LEU A 123 -9.75 2.80 10.92
C LEU A 123 -10.97 1.88 11.04
N LEU A 124 -10.84 0.74 11.72
CA LEU A 124 -11.96 -0.18 11.97
C LEU A 124 -13.06 0.50 12.82
N LEU A 125 -12.67 1.23 13.87
CA LEU A 125 -13.61 1.99 14.70
C LEU A 125 -14.35 3.04 13.89
N LEU A 126 -13.65 3.81 13.07
CA LEU A 126 -14.22 4.83 12.20
C LEU A 126 -15.24 4.21 11.23
N ALA A 127 -14.89 3.07 10.63
CA ALA A 127 -15.79 2.36 9.72
C ALA A 127 -17.05 1.87 10.44
N GLN A 128 -16.94 1.31 11.66
CA GLN A 128 -18.08 0.87 12.45
C GLN A 128 -18.98 2.05 12.86
N GLN A 129 -18.40 3.14 13.34
CA GLN A 129 -19.12 4.32 13.80
C GLN A 129 -19.90 5.01 12.68
N ASN A 130 -19.36 4.99 11.46
CA ASN A 130 -19.97 5.63 10.30
C ASN A 130 -20.78 4.67 9.41
N ASN A 131 -21.03 3.43 9.85
CA ASN A 131 -21.76 2.39 9.09
C ASN A 131 -21.16 2.14 7.70
N ILE A 132 -19.83 2.21 7.57
CA ILE A 132 -19.12 1.93 6.34
C ILE A 132 -19.02 0.42 6.16
N GLN A 133 -19.49 -0.11 5.03
CA GLN A 133 -19.24 -1.50 4.64
C GLN A 133 -17.78 -1.66 4.23
N LEU A 134 -16.98 -2.27 5.09
CA LEU A 134 -15.56 -2.49 4.87
C LEU A 134 -15.30 -3.97 4.59
N ASN A 135 -14.58 -4.26 3.51
CA ASN A 135 -14.03 -5.59 3.21
C ASN A 135 -12.52 -5.51 3.33
N ILE A 136 -11.95 -6.33 4.19
CA ILE A 136 -10.50 -6.39 4.39
C ILE A 136 -9.95 -7.49 3.50
N VAL A 137 -8.90 -7.21 2.76
CA VAL A 137 -8.30 -8.14 1.81
C VAL A 137 -6.80 -8.22 2.06
N ILE A 138 -6.32 -9.44 2.34
CA ILE A 138 -4.89 -9.74 2.26
C ILE A 138 -4.60 -10.07 0.79
N PRO A 139 -3.85 -9.21 0.07
CA PRO A 139 -3.70 -9.35 -1.37
C PRO A 139 -2.90 -10.59 -1.76
N PRO A 140 -3.10 -11.10 -2.97
CA PRO A 140 -2.25 -12.16 -3.49
C PRO A 140 -0.80 -11.66 -3.58
N THR A 141 0.11 -12.49 -3.14
CA THR A 141 1.54 -12.20 -3.12
C THR A 141 2.26 -13.24 -3.95
N HIS A 142 3.11 -12.82 -4.89
CA HIS A 142 3.87 -13.75 -5.70
C HIS A 142 4.73 -14.67 -4.83
N ALA A 143 4.81 -15.96 -5.18
CA ALA A 143 5.51 -16.99 -4.41
C ALA A 143 6.96 -16.58 -4.04
N ARG A 144 7.70 -15.90 -4.93
CA ARG A 144 9.06 -15.42 -4.66
C ARG A 144 9.14 -14.43 -3.49
N GLN A 145 8.11 -13.62 -3.28
CA GLN A 145 8.06 -12.74 -2.10
C GLN A 145 7.81 -13.56 -0.83
N SER A 146 6.91 -14.54 -0.89
CA SER A 146 6.65 -15.45 0.24
C SER A 146 7.90 -16.24 0.62
N GLU A 147 8.62 -16.79 -0.36
CA GLU A 147 9.91 -17.47 -0.16
C GLU A 147 10.97 -16.53 0.45
N THR A 148 10.95 -15.25 0.08
CA THR A 148 11.85 -14.25 0.68
C THR A 148 11.53 -14.04 2.15
N ILE A 149 10.26 -14.01 2.55
CA ILE A 149 9.82 -13.93 3.94
C ILE A 149 10.34 -15.14 4.74
N VAL A 150 10.23 -16.35 4.16
CA VAL A 150 10.78 -17.58 4.74
C VAL A 150 12.30 -17.49 4.88
N ALA A 151 13.00 -17.14 3.81
CA ALA A 151 14.46 -17.05 3.78
C ALA A 151 15.02 -15.99 4.75
N ARG A 152 14.23 -14.96 5.06
CA ARG A 152 14.55 -13.95 6.08
C ARG A 152 14.24 -14.39 7.52
N GLY A 153 13.60 -15.55 7.70
CA GLY A 153 13.24 -16.08 9.02
C GLY A 153 12.06 -15.36 9.68
N ILE A 154 11.30 -14.58 8.94
CA ILE A 154 10.16 -13.78 9.46
C ILE A 154 8.80 -14.38 9.11
N TRP A 155 8.75 -15.64 8.68
CA TRP A 155 7.48 -16.31 8.37
C TRP A 155 6.54 -16.38 9.58
N ASN A 156 7.08 -16.66 10.77
CA ASN A 156 6.28 -16.65 11.99
C ASN A 156 5.64 -15.29 12.27
N ASP A 157 6.30 -14.20 11.93
CA ASP A 157 5.76 -12.86 12.11
C ASP A 157 4.66 -12.56 11.07
N PHE A 158 4.81 -13.08 9.85
CA PHE A 158 3.76 -13.03 8.84
C PHE A 158 2.48 -13.76 9.30
N GLU A 159 2.62 -14.95 9.85
CA GLU A 159 1.50 -15.71 10.39
C GLU A 159 0.87 -15.04 11.64
N LYS A 160 1.68 -14.46 12.51
CA LYS A 160 1.21 -13.67 13.66
C LYS A 160 0.46 -12.42 13.20
N TRP A 161 0.95 -11.76 12.16
CA TRP A 161 0.31 -10.59 11.58
C TRP A 161 -1.10 -10.92 11.08
N LYS A 162 -1.28 -12.00 10.33
CA LYS A 162 -2.60 -12.44 9.87
C LYS A 162 -3.57 -12.69 11.03
N ARG A 163 -3.11 -13.43 12.04
CA ARG A 163 -3.92 -13.68 13.24
C ARG A 163 -4.30 -12.39 13.97
N LYS A 164 -3.38 -11.46 14.06
CA LYS A 164 -3.61 -10.17 14.73
C LYS A 164 -4.58 -9.25 13.97
N LEU A 165 -4.62 -9.32 12.64
CA LEU A 165 -5.65 -8.63 11.86
C LEU A 165 -7.06 -9.10 12.25
N VAL A 166 -7.26 -10.41 12.36
CA VAL A 166 -8.52 -11.01 12.80
C VAL A 166 -8.85 -10.61 14.23
N GLU A 167 -7.90 -10.82 15.16
CA GLU A 167 -8.06 -10.48 16.58
C GLU A 167 -8.46 -9.01 16.79
N ARG A 168 -7.85 -8.08 16.07
CA ARG A 168 -8.21 -6.66 16.17
C ARG A 168 -9.60 -6.35 15.61
N ASN A 169 -9.98 -7.02 14.54
CA ASN A 169 -11.32 -6.90 13.97
C ASN A 169 -12.39 -7.43 14.95
N GLU A 170 -12.16 -8.59 15.56
CA GLU A 170 -13.00 -9.16 16.61
C GLU A 170 -13.13 -8.23 17.82
N GLN A 171 -12.00 -7.69 18.28
CA GLN A 171 -11.98 -6.75 19.40
C GLN A 171 -12.85 -5.52 19.12
N VAL A 172 -12.71 -4.90 17.96
CA VAL A 172 -13.48 -3.72 17.60
C VAL A 172 -14.98 -4.05 17.44
N ALA A 173 -15.31 -5.17 16.83
CA ALA A 173 -16.70 -5.61 16.68
C ALA A 173 -17.37 -5.80 18.05
N LEU A 174 -16.67 -6.43 19.01
CA LEU A 174 -17.15 -6.58 20.39
C LEU A 174 -17.28 -5.22 21.10
N GLU A 175 -16.28 -4.33 21.01
CA GLU A 175 -16.31 -3.00 21.62
C GLU A 175 -17.50 -2.15 21.11
N GLN A 176 -17.86 -2.31 19.84
CA GLN A 176 -18.94 -1.57 19.20
C GLN A 176 -20.29 -2.29 19.19
N ASN A 177 -20.34 -3.53 19.70
CA ASN A 177 -21.51 -4.42 19.64
C ASN A 177 -22.05 -4.55 18.20
N ARG A 178 -21.17 -4.85 17.24
CA ARG A 178 -21.45 -4.94 15.81
C ARG A 178 -20.87 -6.22 15.20
N GLU A 179 -21.23 -6.48 13.95
CA GLU A 179 -20.69 -7.61 13.20
C GLU A 179 -19.23 -7.35 12.79
N LEU A 180 -18.51 -8.45 12.58
CA LEU A 180 -17.15 -8.46 12.05
C LEU A 180 -17.12 -7.98 10.62
N PHE A 181 -16.09 -7.23 10.27
CA PHE A 181 -15.79 -7.01 8.86
C PHE A 181 -15.25 -8.30 8.22
N PRO A 182 -15.70 -8.66 7.00
CA PRO A 182 -15.16 -9.81 6.29
C PRO A 182 -13.69 -9.62 5.96
N ILE A 183 -12.88 -10.68 6.17
CA ILE A 183 -11.47 -10.72 5.81
C ILE A 183 -11.25 -11.82 4.79
N GLY A 184 -10.82 -11.47 3.57
CA GLY A 184 -10.41 -12.39 2.52
C GLY A 184 -8.90 -12.54 2.47
N ASP A 185 -8.37 -13.75 2.65
CA ASP A 185 -6.93 -14.03 2.52
C ASP A 185 -6.64 -14.68 1.17
N PHE A 186 -5.94 -13.96 0.29
CA PHE A 186 -5.52 -14.41 -1.03
C PHE A 186 -4.00 -14.63 -1.12
N SER A 187 -3.28 -14.57 0.00
CA SER A 187 -1.81 -14.67 0.04
C SER A 187 -1.26 -16.10 -0.13
N GLY A 188 -2.13 -17.11 -0.28
CA GLY A 188 -1.74 -18.50 -0.45
C GLY A 188 -1.15 -18.81 -1.83
N TYR A 189 -0.46 -19.97 -1.94
CA TYR A 189 0.04 -20.49 -3.21
C TYR A 189 -1.12 -20.96 -4.09
N ASN A 190 -1.21 -20.42 -5.29
CA ASN A 190 -2.20 -20.79 -6.32
C ASN A 190 -1.63 -20.51 -7.72
N SER A 191 -2.39 -20.81 -8.77
CA SER A 191 -1.94 -20.63 -10.16
C SER A 191 -1.52 -19.20 -10.50
N TYR A 192 -2.09 -18.18 -9.84
CA TYR A 192 -1.75 -16.77 -10.08
C TYR A 192 -0.51 -16.34 -9.30
N THR A 193 -0.33 -16.85 -8.09
CA THR A 193 0.80 -16.45 -7.23
C THR A 193 2.09 -17.21 -7.55
N THR A 194 2.02 -18.27 -8.33
CA THR A 194 3.15 -19.14 -8.73
C THR A 194 3.55 -19.03 -10.19
N GLU A 195 2.99 -18.10 -10.94
CA GLU A 195 3.41 -17.84 -12.32
C GLU A 195 4.89 -17.45 -12.40
N SER A 196 5.59 -17.92 -13.45
CA SER A 196 7.04 -17.74 -13.66
C SER A 196 7.35 -17.06 -15.00
#